data_2890904687611cee5076e8e8a6010c02
#
_entry.id   2890904687611cee5076e8e8a6010c02
#
_cell.length_a   1.000
_cell.length_b   1.000
_cell.length_c   1.000
_cell.angle_alpha   90.00
_cell.angle_beta   90.00
_cell.angle_gamma   90.00
#
_symmetry.space_group_name_H-M   'P 1'
#
loop_
_entity.id
_entity.type
_entity.pdbx_description
1 polymer ?
#
loop_
_entity_poly.entity_id
_entity_poly.type
_entity_poly.pdbx_seq_one_letter_code
_entity_poly.pdbx_strand_id
1 'polypeptide(L)'
;EQDYFLKMNVVAIKELLWSWHPLPTNWTVVPYADKATINSADVLVQSNQSGSKKERKLGHIYNYVKDCGKPYIVTESAVFRKNMADPDPGKPGKTYHRFSWTSYFRDEGDYCNANSPSDRWEQVQKDQDLVVKDWRTKGDYVLVMLQRPGDSSLVNLLKKHGSYEGFVTHTLNEIKKYTDRPIRERMHPSRIDRQQKILKDFDVQLSDNLQGAGLLSGGAGLQADFDNAWCVVGFN
;
A
#
# COMPACT_ATOMS: atom_id res chain seq x y z
N GLU A 1 -5.92 23.81 18.02
CA GLU A 1 -5.08 23.09 17.02
C GLU A 1 -5.81 22.90 15.67
N GLN A 2 -7.12 22.57 15.64
CA GLN A 2 -7.87 22.45 14.38
C GLN A 2 -7.88 23.74 13.53
N ASP A 3 -7.96 24.90 14.14
CA ASP A 3 -7.97 26.20 13.44
C ASP A 3 -6.63 26.55 12.76
N TYR A 4 -5.54 25.96 13.20
CA TYR A 4 -4.22 26.22 12.61
C TYR A 4 -4.08 25.59 11.24
N PHE A 5 -4.52 24.35 11.08
CA PHE A 5 -4.48 23.63 9.78
C PHE A 5 -5.40 24.25 8.73
N LEU A 6 -6.52 24.86 9.13
CA LEU A 6 -7.43 25.53 8.20
C LEU A 6 -6.83 26.80 7.56
N LYS A 7 -5.76 27.34 8.16
CA LYS A 7 -5.08 28.55 7.68
C LYS A 7 -3.80 28.27 6.88
N MET A 8 -3.35 27.00 6.84
CA MET A 8 -2.14 26.65 6.11
C MET A 8 -2.39 26.66 4.60
N ASN A 9 -1.45 27.22 3.85
CA ASN A 9 -1.43 27.13 2.40
C ASN A 9 -0.89 25.77 1.97
N VAL A 10 -1.79 24.84 1.71
CA VAL A 10 -1.46 23.48 1.29
C VAL A 10 -1.47 23.40 -0.24
N VAL A 11 -0.34 23.10 -0.83
CA VAL A 11 -0.15 23.04 -2.28
C VAL A 11 0.21 21.63 -2.72
N ALA A 12 -0.58 21.09 -3.64
CA ALA A 12 -0.40 19.78 -4.24
C ALA A 12 0.14 19.90 -5.67
N ILE A 13 1.23 19.19 -5.97
CA ILE A 13 1.86 19.20 -7.30
C ILE A 13 1.15 18.17 -8.18
N LYS A 14 0.46 18.66 -9.22
CA LYS A 14 -0.42 17.87 -10.08
C LYS A 14 0.25 16.63 -10.68
N GLU A 15 1.48 16.75 -11.14
CA GLU A 15 2.22 15.65 -11.77
C GLU A 15 2.57 14.51 -10.78
N LEU A 16 2.58 14.82 -9.49
CA LEU A 16 2.83 13.87 -8.41
C LEU A 16 1.54 13.34 -7.78
N LEU A 17 0.37 13.70 -8.30
CA LEU A 17 -0.91 13.23 -7.80
C LEU A 17 -1.49 12.13 -8.68
N TRP A 18 -2.23 11.24 -8.04
CA TRP A 18 -3.07 10.29 -8.75
C TRP A 18 -4.32 11.01 -9.26
N SER A 19 -4.52 11.02 -10.57
CA SER A 19 -5.51 11.86 -11.29
C SER A 19 -6.99 11.57 -11.01
N TRP A 20 -7.29 10.59 -10.18
CA TRP A 20 -8.66 10.07 -9.98
C TRP A 20 -9.14 10.12 -8.52
N HIS A 21 -8.44 10.83 -7.67
CA HIS A 21 -8.83 10.96 -6.28
C HIS A 21 -9.30 12.38 -5.97
N PRO A 22 -10.49 12.53 -5.35
CA PRO A 22 -10.89 13.83 -4.86
C PRO A 22 -9.94 14.28 -3.76
N LEU A 23 -9.32 15.41 -3.96
CA LEU A 23 -8.49 16.07 -2.95
C LEU A 23 -9.38 16.93 -2.04
N PRO A 24 -8.95 17.23 -0.83
CA PRO A 24 -9.60 18.22 0.01
C PRO A 24 -9.78 19.55 -0.75
N THR A 25 -10.95 20.15 -0.62
CA THR A 25 -11.32 21.36 -1.39
C THR A 25 -10.51 22.60 -1.04
N ASN A 26 -9.84 22.60 0.12
CA ASN A 26 -8.97 23.67 0.58
C ASN A 26 -7.51 23.52 0.13
N TRP A 27 -7.20 22.49 -0.68
CA TRP A 27 -5.86 22.34 -1.25
C TRP A 27 -5.77 23.00 -2.61
N THR A 28 -4.69 23.74 -2.83
CA THR A 28 -4.38 24.33 -4.14
C THR A 28 -3.60 23.32 -4.99
N VAL A 29 -4.11 23.00 -6.17
CA VAL A 29 -3.45 22.04 -7.07
C VAL A 29 -2.82 22.82 -8.22
N VAL A 30 -1.50 22.71 -8.37
CA VAL A 30 -0.72 23.43 -9.37
C VAL A 30 0.18 22.50 -10.19
N PRO A 31 0.51 22.87 -11.44
CA PRO A 31 1.56 22.18 -12.19
C PRO A 31 2.94 22.47 -11.58
N TYR A 32 3.89 21.57 -11.78
CA TYR A 32 5.27 21.74 -11.30
C TYR A 32 5.95 23.01 -11.84
N ALA A 33 5.51 23.52 -12.98
CA ALA A 33 6.02 24.75 -13.57
C ALA A 33 5.70 26.00 -12.72
N ASP A 34 4.62 25.97 -11.94
CA ASP A 34 4.25 27.09 -11.05
C ASP A 34 5.09 27.08 -9.75
N LYS A 35 6.36 27.45 -9.93
CA LYS A 35 7.32 27.53 -8.81
C LYS A 35 6.96 28.61 -7.80
N ALA A 36 6.31 29.67 -8.21
CA ALA A 36 5.94 30.75 -7.32
C ALA A 36 4.94 30.26 -6.26
N THR A 37 3.87 29.60 -6.69
CA THR A 37 2.88 29.01 -5.78
C THR A 37 3.48 27.88 -4.92
N ILE A 38 4.29 27.00 -5.52
CA ILE A 38 4.95 25.91 -4.77
C ILE A 38 5.88 26.49 -3.69
N ASN A 39 6.65 27.51 -4.01
CA ASN A 39 7.57 28.13 -3.06
C ASN A 39 6.87 28.96 -1.96
N SER A 40 5.64 29.41 -2.18
CA SER A 40 4.83 30.08 -1.16
C SER A 40 4.06 29.13 -0.25
N ALA A 41 4.05 27.83 -0.55
CA ALA A 41 3.33 26.84 0.25
C ALA A 41 3.89 26.71 1.67
N ASP A 42 3.01 26.49 2.64
CA ASP A 42 3.39 26.05 3.98
C ASP A 42 3.63 24.54 4.02
N VAL A 43 2.82 23.80 3.27
CA VAL A 43 2.89 22.36 3.17
C VAL A 43 2.77 21.91 1.70
N LEU A 44 3.60 20.99 1.29
CA LEU A 44 3.51 20.36 -0.04
C LEU A 44 2.80 18.99 0.05
N VAL A 45 2.11 18.63 -1.01
CA VAL A 45 1.44 17.33 -1.10
C VAL A 45 1.87 16.60 -2.36
N GLN A 46 2.20 15.34 -2.19
CA GLN A 46 2.53 14.43 -3.29
C GLN A 46 1.87 13.07 -3.07
N SER A 47 1.59 12.33 -4.14
CA SER A 47 1.19 10.94 -4.02
C SER A 47 2.35 10.03 -4.39
N ASN A 48 2.41 8.90 -3.70
CA ASN A 48 3.36 7.83 -3.91
C ASN A 48 4.84 8.21 -3.69
N GLN A 49 5.64 7.22 -3.39
CA GLN A 49 7.07 7.35 -3.21
C GLN A 49 7.76 6.31 -4.06
N SER A 50 8.71 6.72 -4.84
CA SER A 50 9.74 5.97 -5.56
C SER A 50 9.45 4.52 -5.97
N GLY A 51 9.79 4.15 -7.17
CA GLY A 51 9.89 2.76 -7.65
C GLY A 51 9.23 2.46 -8.97
N SER A 52 8.16 3.14 -9.35
CA SER A 52 7.53 2.91 -10.64
C SER A 52 8.31 3.58 -11.79
N LYS A 53 8.08 3.11 -13.04
CA LYS A 53 8.67 3.75 -14.21
C LYS A 53 8.23 5.22 -14.37
N LYS A 54 7.01 5.54 -13.93
CA LYS A 54 6.44 6.90 -13.95
C LYS A 54 7.18 7.79 -12.96
N GLU A 55 7.44 7.29 -11.77
CA GLU A 55 8.16 8.01 -10.71
C GLU A 55 9.62 8.29 -11.10
N ARG A 56 10.28 7.35 -11.77
CA ARG A 56 11.63 7.59 -12.29
C ARG A 56 11.66 8.74 -13.30
N LYS A 57 10.62 8.90 -14.13
CA LYS A 57 10.48 10.03 -15.04
C LYS A 57 10.20 11.35 -14.31
N LEU A 58 9.59 11.27 -13.13
CA LEU A 58 9.25 12.41 -12.29
C LEU A 58 10.24 12.59 -11.12
N GLY A 59 11.33 11.86 -11.12
CA GLY A 59 12.31 11.87 -10.02
C GLY A 59 12.87 13.25 -9.68
N HIS A 60 13.01 14.12 -10.68
CA HIS A 60 13.43 15.50 -10.46
C HIS A 60 12.40 16.32 -9.66
N ILE A 61 11.10 16.04 -9.82
CA ILE A 61 10.04 16.71 -9.05
C ILE A 61 10.04 16.16 -7.61
N TYR A 62 10.22 14.87 -7.47
CA TYR A 62 10.36 14.22 -6.17
C TYR A 62 11.50 14.80 -5.35
N ASN A 63 12.68 14.88 -5.96
CA ASN A 63 13.85 15.46 -5.33
C ASN A 63 13.60 16.91 -4.94
N TYR A 64 12.97 17.68 -5.84
CA TYR A 64 12.62 19.05 -5.55
C TYR A 64 11.73 19.18 -4.30
N VAL A 65 10.69 18.35 -4.15
CA VAL A 65 9.83 18.37 -2.95
C VAL A 65 10.62 18.08 -1.68
N LYS A 66 11.53 17.11 -1.74
CA LYS A 66 12.40 16.77 -0.62
C LYS A 66 13.40 17.88 -0.29
N ASP A 67 13.98 18.50 -1.31
CA ASP A 67 15.08 19.45 -1.17
C ASP A 67 14.60 20.87 -0.82
N CYS A 68 13.31 21.17 -1.03
CA CYS A 68 12.77 22.51 -0.71
C CYS A 68 12.69 22.81 0.79
N GLY A 69 12.95 21.83 1.66
CA GLY A 69 12.98 22.01 3.11
C GLY A 69 11.62 22.27 3.77
N LYS A 70 10.53 22.09 3.02
CA LYS A 70 9.17 22.28 3.52
C LYS A 70 8.58 20.99 4.07
N PRO A 71 7.68 21.07 5.06
CA PRO A 71 6.85 19.93 5.42
C PRO A 71 6.10 19.40 4.18
N TYR A 72 6.04 18.10 4.02
CA TYR A 72 5.24 17.52 2.94
C TYR A 72 4.47 16.28 3.37
N ILE A 73 3.29 16.15 2.79
CA ILE A 73 2.37 15.02 2.98
C ILE A 73 2.51 14.08 1.79
N VAL A 74 2.60 12.80 2.09
CA VAL A 74 2.50 11.74 1.11
C VAL A 74 1.11 11.11 1.18
N THR A 75 0.44 11.00 0.04
CA THR A 75 -0.87 10.35 -0.06
C THR A 75 -0.74 9.02 -0.78
N GLU A 76 -1.45 8.02 -0.32
CA GLU A 76 -1.53 6.70 -0.94
C GLU A 76 -2.95 6.15 -0.85
N SER A 77 -3.31 5.26 -1.76
CA SER A 77 -4.58 4.55 -1.69
C SER A 77 -4.69 3.75 -0.40
N ALA A 78 -5.84 3.83 0.25
CA ALA A 78 -6.11 2.98 1.40
C ALA A 78 -6.32 1.52 1.00
N VAL A 79 -6.11 0.62 1.95
CA VAL A 79 -6.39 -0.82 1.78
C VAL A 79 -7.88 -1.05 1.51
N PHE A 80 -8.73 -0.32 2.23
CA PHE A 80 -10.17 -0.40 2.04
C PHE A 80 -10.60 0.55 0.92
N ARG A 81 -10.90 -0.03 -0.22
CA ARG A 81 -11.45 0.69 -1.37
C ARG A 81 -12.87 0.22 -1.61
N LYS A 82 -13.80 1.14 -1.79
CA LYS A 82 -15.09 0.78 -2.36
C LYS A 82 -14.85 0.25 -3.78
N ASN A 83 -15.50 -0.85 -4.12
CA ASN A 83 -15.33 -1.60 -5.35
C ASN A 83 -14.96 -0.70 -6.54
N MET A 84 -13.78 -0.95 -7.14
CA MET A 84 -13.39 -0.32 -8.41
C MET A 84 -14.30 -0.75 -9.57
N ALA A 85 -15.20 -1.70 -9.31
CA ALA A 85 -16.20 -2.21 -10.25
C ALA A 85 -17.57 -1.52 -10.14
N ASP A 86 -17.72 -0.51 -9.27
CA ASP A 86 -18.94 0.31 -9.28
C ASP A 86 -18.72 1.51 -10.20
N PRO A 87 -19.07 1.39 -11.48
CA PRO A 87 -18.83 2.42 -12.47
C PRO A 87 -20.06 3.33 -12.56
N ASP A 88 -20.42 3.98 -11.48
CA ASP A 88 -21.23 5.18 -11.64
C ASP A 88 -20.26 6.36 -11.85
N PRO A 89 -19.93 6.72 -13.11
CA PRO A 89 -18.96 7.76 -13.41
C PRO A 89 -19.40 9.14 -12.94
N GLY A 90 -20.61 9.26 -12.41
CA GLY A 90 -21.17 10.50 -11.88
C GLY A 90 -21.19 10.61 -10.37
N LYS A 91 -20.88 9.54 -9.64
CA LYS A 91 -20.80 9.61 -8.18
C LYS A 91 -19.35 9.42 -7.76
N PRO A 92 -18.73 10.43 -7.11
CA PRO A 92 -17.43 10.22 -6.49
C PRO A 92 -17.59 9.07 -5.48
N GLY A 93 -17.05 7.91 -5.82
CA GLY A 93 -17.01 6.79 -4.91
C GLY A 93 -16.31 7.24 -3.63
N LYS A 94 -16.83 6.86 -2.46
CA LYS A 94 -16.14 7.10 -1.19
C LYS A 94 -14.86 6.27 -1.21
N THR A 95 -13.76 6.87 -1.63
CA THR A 95 -12.43 6.26 -1.60
C THR A 95 -11.72 6.77 -0.37
N TYR A 96 -11.17 5.84 0.39
CA TYR A 96 -10.31 6.19 1.52
C TYR A 96 -8.88 6.37 1.05
N HIS A 97 -8.19 7.34 1.62
CA HIS A 97 -6.78 7.61 1.40
C HIS A 97 -6.00 7.46 2.70
N ARG A 98 -4.76 7.02 2.58
CA ARG A 98 -3.77 7.14 3.64
C ARG A 98 -3.01 8.44 3.43
N PHE A 99 -2.74 9.12 4.52
CA PHE A 99 -1.91 10.32 4.56
C PHE A 99 -0.85 10.12 5.62
N SER A 100 0.36 10.52 5.32
CA SER A 100 1.44 10.57 6.31
C SER A 100 2.39 11.71 6.00
N TRP A 101 3.07 12.19 7.01
CA TRP A 101 4.18 13.10 6.82
C TRP A 101 5.39 12.34 6.28
N THR A 102 6.10 12.92 5.35
CA THR A 102 7.38 12.50 4.76
C THR A 102 7.40 11.18 4.00
N SER A 103 6.71 10.15 4.43
CA SER A 103 6.73 8.83 3.81
C SER A 103 5.46 8.05 4.08
N TYR A 104 5.04 7.20 3.14
CA TYR A 104 3.97 6.23 3.41
C TYR A 104 4.52 4.90 3.98
N PHE A 105 5.82 4.72 4.04
CA PHE A 105 6.43 3.56 4.71
C PHE A 105 6.27 3.69 6.22
N ARG A 106 5.88 2.59 6.85
CA ARG A 106 5.57 2.57 8.28
C ARG A 106 6.72 3.01 9.18
N ASP A 107 7.93 2.72 8.79
CA ASP A 107 9.17 2.99 9.52
C ASP A 107 9.76 4.38 9.24
N GLU A 108 9.22 5.11 8.27
CA GLU A 108 9.69 6.43 7.88
C GLU A 108 8.61 7.52 7.98
N GLY A 109 7.35 7.13 7.88
CA GLY A 109 6.21 8.06 7.84
C GLY A 109 5.58 8.29 9.21
N ASP A 110 5.19 9.51 9.48
CA ASP A 110 4.35 9.83 10.62
C ASP A 110 2.88 9.92 10.18
N TYR A 111 2.10 8.96 10.64
CA TYR A 111 0.67 8.86 10.38
C TYR A 111 -0.19 9.58 11.42
N CYS A 112 0.43 10.19 12.43
CA CYS A 112 -0.24 10.88 13.53
C CYS A 112 -1.32 10.01 14.22
N ASN A 113 -1.07 8.72 14.36
CA ASN A 113 -2.06 7.77 14.87
C ASN A 113 -2.07 7.63 16.40
N ALA A 114 -1.15 8.30 17.09
CA ALA A 114 -1.13 8.29 18.54
C ALA A 114 -2.44 8.92 19.07
N ASN A 115 -3.15 8.15 19.89
CA ASN A 115 -4.43 8.57 20.48
C ASN A 115 -5.53 8.94 19.47
N SER A 116 -5.47 8.42 18.24
CA SER A 116 -6.57 8.58 17.28
C SER A 116 -7.83 7.90 17.78
N PRO A 117 -9.00 8.57 17.75
CA PRO A 117 -10.27 7.95 18.08
C PRO A 117 -10.66 6.90 17.02
N SER A 118 -11.53 5.95 17.40
CA SER A 118 -11.97 4.84 16.54
C SER A 118 -13.02 5.22 15.50
N ASP A 119 -13.57 6.42 15.56
CA ASP A 119 -14.70 6.88 14.74
C ASP A 119 -14.51 6.67 13.23
N ARG A 120 -13.29 6.94 12.72
CA ARG A 120 -12.96 6.67 11.31
C ARG A 120 -12.94 5.18 10.97
N TRP A 121 -12.47 4.35 11.88
CA TRP A 121 -12.49 2.90 11.69
C TRP A 121 -13.93 2.37 11.72
N GLU A 122 -14.74 2.83 12.64
CA GLU A 122 -16.17 2.49 12.73
C GLU A 122 -16.92 2.91 11.46
N GLN A 123 -16.61 4.09 10.91
CA GLN A 123 -17.17 4.52 9.64
C GLN A 123 -16.72 3.63 8.47
N VAL A 124 -15.45 3.20 8.41
CA VAL A 124 -14.97 2.27 7.39
C VAL A 124 -15.68 0.93 7.49
N GLN A 125 -15.83 0.39 8.70
CA GLN A 125 -16.57 -0.86 8.93
C GLN A 125 -18.00 -0.76 8.41
N LYS A 126 -18.70 0.32 8.73
CA LYS A 126 -20.05 0.57 8.27
C LYS A 126 -20.15 0.73 6.74
N ASP A 127 -19.25 1.52 6.14
CA ASP A 127 -19.27 1.81 4.71
C ASP A 127 -18.90 0.61 3.84
N GLN A 128 -18.14 -0.35 4.40
CA GLN A 128 -17.64 -1.55 3.71
C GLN A 128 -18.33 -2.84 4.15
N ASP A 129 -19.31 -2.74 5.06
CA ASP A 129 -19.98 -3.92 5.66
C ASP A 129 -18.97 -4.92 6.24
N LEU A 130 -18.01 -4.41 7.00
CA LEU A 130 -16.93 -5.20 7.57
C LEU A 130 -17.30 -5.71 8.96
N VAL A 131 -17.22 -7.02 9.14
CA VAL A 131 -17.35 -7.66 10.45
C VAL A 131 -15.99 -8.13 10.92
N VAL A 132 -15.49 -7.51 11.99
CA VAL A 132 -14.27 -7.98 12.65
C VAL A 132 -14.60 -9.24 13.44
N LYS A 133 -13.84 -10.30 13.18
CA LYS A 133 -13.97 -11.60 13.85
C LYS A 133 -12.74 -11.85 14.72
N ASP A 134 -12.90 -12.71 15.69
CA ASP A 134 -11.77 -13.20 16.50
C ASP A 134 -10.74 -13.92 15.63
N TRP A 135 -9.51 -13.99 16.15
CA TRP A 135 -8.44 -14.74 15.53
C TRP A 135 -8.81 -16.20 15.37
N ARG A 136 -8.47 -16.76 14.23
CA ARG A 136 -8.69 -18.18 13.96
C ARG A 136 -7.82 -19.04 14.86
N THR A 137 -8.44 -20.05 15.46
CA THR A 137 -7.73 -21.09 16.24
C THR A 137 -7.46 -22.34 15.41
N LYS A 138 -8.14 -22.50 14.26
CA LYS A 138 -8.07 -23.64 13.35
C LYS A 138 -7.60 -23.20 11.97
N GLY A 139 -6.99 -24.11 11.26
CA GLY A 139 -6.51 -23.94 9.90
C GLY A 139 -5.35 -24.89 9.61
N ASP A 140 -5.19 -25.27 8.37
CA ASP A 140 -4.29 -26.35 7.95
C ASP A 140 -2.87 -25.84 7.66
N TYR A 141 -2.73 -24.57 7.30
CA TYR A 141 -1.47 -23.99 6.87
C TYR A 141 -1.37 -22.48 7.18
N VAL A 142 -0.16 -21.98 7.07
CA VAL A 142 0.11 -20.53 6.99
C VAL A 142 0.08 -20.11 5.54
N LEU A 143 -0.83 -19.21 5.17
CA LEU A 143 -0.87 -18.64 3.82
C LEU A 143 0.08 -17.46 3.71
N VAL A 144 1.12 -17.58 2.88
CA VAL A 144 2.04 -16.48 2.59
C VAL A 144 1.66 -15.85 1.25
N MET A 145 1.36 -14.55 1.28
CA MET A 145 1.03 -13.78 0.08
C MET A 145 2.21 -12.91 -0.30
N LEU A 146 3.03 -13.37 -1.25
CA LEU A 146 4.18 -12.62 -1.70
C LEU A 146 3.78 -11.36 -2.49
N GLN A 147 4.47 -10.29 -2.19
CA GLN A 147 4.36 -9.05 -2.96
C GLN A 147 5.16 -9.16 -4.27
N ARG A 148 4.75 -8.39 -5.27
CA ARG A 148 5.44 -8.34 -6.56
C ARG A 148 6.92 -7.95 -6.41
N PRO A 149 7.86 -8.72 -6.97
CA PRO A 149 9.26 -8.33 -7.00
C PRO A 149 9.46 -6.95 -7.64
N GLY A 150 10.13 -6.05 -6.94
CA GLY A 150 10.36 -4.67 -7.38
C GLY A 150 9.21 -3.71 -7.07
N ASP A 151 8.28 -4.09 -6.20
CA ASP A 151 7.30 -3.17 -5.65
C ASP A 151 7.97 -2.14 -4.72
N SER A 152 7.45 -0.91 -4.73
CA SER A 152 8.02 0.17 -3.92
C SER A 152 7.84 -0.07 -2.42
N SER A 153 6.80 -0.78 -2.00
CA SER A 153 6.58 -1.14 -0.60
C SER A 153 7.69 -2.01 0.00
N LEU A 154 8.46 -2.69 -0.86
CA LEU A 154 9.55 -3.56 -0.43
C LEU A 154 10.92 -2.87 -0.32
N VAL A 155 11.05 -1.59 -0.69
CA VAL A 155 12.37 -0.92 -0.79
C VAL A 155 13.19 -1.05 0.49
N ASN A 156 12.60 -0.78 1.65
CA ASN A 156 13.30 -0.85 2.92
C ASN A 156 13.58 -2.29 3.35
N LEU A 157 12.66 -3.21 3.07
CA LEU A 157 12.87 -4.64 3.32
C LEU A 157 13.99 -5.21 2.46
N LEU A 158 14.08 -4.80 1.19
CA LEU A 158 15.17 -5.23 0.31
C LEU A 158 16.52 -4.67 0.75
N LYS A 159 16.57 -3.44 1.25
CA LYS A 159 17.80 -2.90 1.87
C LYS A 159 18.22 -3.72 3.09
N LYS A 160 17.26 -4.06 3.97
CA LYS A 160 17.51 -4.82 5.18
C LYS A 160 17.98 -6.26 4.90
N HIS A 161 17.40 -6.92 3.90
CA HIS A 161 17.66 -8.34 3.61
C HIS A 161 18.53 -8.57 2.38
N GLY A 162 19.07 -7.52 1.77
CA GLY A 162 20.00 -7.55 0.64
C GLY A 162 19.34 -7.83 -0.72
N SER A 163 18.27 -8.62 -0.76
CA SER A 163 17.57 -8.98 -2.00
C SER A 163 16.12 -9.41 -1.73
N TYR A 164 15.35 -9.59 -2.81
CA TYR A 164 14.02 -10.17 -2.71
C TYR A 164 14.07 -11.63 -2.23
N GLU A 165 15.03 -12.39 -2.71
CA GLU A 165 15.31 -13.76 -2.27
C GLU A 165 15.63 -13.81 -0.77
N GLY A 166 16.52 -12.93 -0.30
CA GLY A 166 16.88 -12.83 1.12
C GLY A 166 15.68 -12.47 1.99
N PHE A 167 14.83 -11.56 1.51
CA PHE A 167 13.59 -11.20 2.18
C PHE A 167 12.59 -12.39 2.27
N VAL A 168 12.37 -13.12 1.17
CA VAL A 168 11.51 -14.31 1.17
C VAL A 168 12.05 -15.38 2.12
N THR A 169 13.34 -15.68 2.02
CA THR A 169 14.03 -16.64 2.90
C THR A 169 13.86 -16.28 4.38
N HIS A 170 14.10 -15.01 4.71
CA HIS A 170 13.91 -14.54 6.08
C HIS A 170 12.46 -14.75 6.55
N THR A 171 11.48 -14.37 5.74
CA THR A 171 10.06 -14.50 6.08
C THR A 171 9.66 -15.95 6.34
N LEU A 172 10.05 -16.86 5.45
CA LEU A 172 9.72 -18.28 5.59
C LEU A 172 10.38 -18.90 6.84
N ASN A 173 11.63 -18.54 7.10
CA ASN A 173 12.35 -18.98 8.29
C ASN A 173 11.77 -18.41 9.59
N GLU A 174 11.30 -17.16 9.58
CA GLU A 174 10.63 -16.58 10.75
C GLU A 174 9.33 -17.32 11.07
N ILE A 175 8.50 -17.63 10.07
CA ILE A 175 7.26 -18.38 10.25
C ILE A 175 7.52 -19.73 10.94
N LYS A 176 8.55 -20.46 10.49
CA LYS A 176 8.92 -21.78 11.04
C LYS A 176 9.36 -21.76 12.50
N LYS A 177 9.69 -20.61 13.08
CA LYS A 177 10.00 -20.47 14.51
C LYS A 177 8.75 -20.53 15.39
N TYR A 178 7.58 -20.26 14.83
CA TYR A 178 6.34 -20.12 15.59
C TYR A 178 5.34 -21.25 15.34
N THR A 179 5.53 -22.04 14.27
CA THR A 179 4.60 -23.12 13.94
C THR A 179 5.24 -24.13 12.99
N ASP A 180 4.86 -25.41 13.17
CA ASP A 180 5.22 -26.52 12.29
C ASP A 180 4.18 -26.72 11.16
N ARG A 181 3.16 -25.87 11.07
CA ARG A 181 2.17 -25.97 10.01
C ARG A 181 2.81 -25.80 8.64
N PRO A 182 2.33 -26.53 7.64
CA PRO A 182 2.75 -26.30 6.25
C PRO A 182 2.62 -24.83 5.86
N ILE A 183 3.51 -24.36 5.01
CA ILE A 183 3.41 -23.05 4.41
C ILE A 183 2.81 -23.22 3.01
N ARG A 184 1.72 -22.52 2.74
CA ARG A 184 1.16 -22.38 1.39
C ARG A 184 1.49 -21.00 0.86
N GLU A 185 2.08 -20.96 -0.32
CA GLU A 185 2.52 -19.74 -0.96
C GLU A 185 1.55 -19.33 -2.07
N ARG A 186 1.07 -18.08 -1.98
CA ARG A 186 0.29 -17.46 -3.05
C ARG A 186 1.09 -16.37 -3.71
N MET A 187 1.60 -16.66 -4.89
CA MET A 187 2.41 -15.73 -5.66
C MET A 187 1.58 -14.55 -6.15
N HIS A 188 2.19 -13.39 -6.20
CA HIS A 188 1.59 -12.24 -6.89
C HIS A 188 1.49 -12.54 -8.41
N PRO A 189 0.37 -12.26 -9.10
CA PRO A 189 0.16 -12.63 -10.50
C PRO A 189 1.16 -11.99 -11.49
N SER A 190 1.85 -10.95 -11.07
CA SER A 190 2.95 -10.38 -11.87
C SER A 190 4.29 -11.01 -11.49
N ARG A 191 5.08 -11.40 -12.49
CA ARG A 191 6.44 -11.96 -12.31
C ARG A 191 6.45 -13.31 -11.60
N ILE A 192 5.49 -14.13 -11.93
CA ILE A 192 5.34 -15.50 -11.40
C ILE A 192 6.61 -16.31 -11.62
N ASP A 193 7.18 -16.25 -12.83
CA ASP A 193 8.43 -16.92 -13.23
C ASP A 193 9.58 -16.68 -12.23
N ARG A 194 9.74 -15.44 -11.79
CA ARG A 194 10.76 -15.06 -10.83
C ARG A 194 10.46 -15.59 -9.43
N GLN A 195 9.20 -15.56 -9.01
CA GLN A 195 8.78 -16.06 -7.72
C GLN A 195 8.93 -17.58 -7.66
N GLN A 196 8.49 -18.30 -8.68
CA GLN A 196 8.66 -19.76 -8.78
C GLN A 196 10.14 -20.18 -8.71
N LYS A 197 11.02 -19.45 -9.40
CA LYS A 197 12.45 -19.73 -9.35
C LYS A 197 13.03 -19.65 -7.93
N ILE A 198 12.52 -18.74 -7.13
CA ILE A 198 12.96 -18.56 -5.74
C ILE A 198 12.38 -19.67 -4.87
N LEU A 199 11.10 -19.94 -5.02
CA LEU A 199 10.37 -20.89 -4.15
C LEU A 199 10.74 -22.36 -4.37
N LYS A 200 11.36 -22.71 -5.49
CA LYS A 200 11.76 -24.09 -5.80
C LYS A 200 12.71 -24.72 -4.75
N ASP A 201 13.46 -23.88 -4.04
CA ASP A 201 14.44 -24.31 -3.03
C ASP A 201 13.81 -24.38 -1.61
N PHE A 202 12.50 -24.14 -1.49
CA PHE A 202 11.78 -24.17 -0.23
C PHE A 202 10.71 -25.26 -0.23
N ASP A 203 10.54 -25.89 0.91
CA ASP A 203 9.42 -26.81 1.18
C ASP A 203 8.14 -26.01 1.43
N VAL A 204 7.48 -25.59 0.35
CA VAL A 204 6.24 -24.83 0.36
C VAL A 204 5.25 -25.39 -0.64
N GLN A 205 3.97 -25.39 -0.27
CA GLN A 205 2.88 -25.73 -1.18
C GLN A 205 2.53 -24.50 -2.01
N LEU A 206 2.40 -24.63 -3.32
CA LEU A 206 1.95 -23.53 -4.17
C LEU A 206 0.43 -23.50 -4.27
N SER A 207 -0.15 -22.33 -4.19
CA SER A 207 -1.57 -22.12 -4.44
C SER A 207 -1.87 -22.15 -5.94
N ASP A 208 -3.05 -22.69 -6.32
CA ASP A 208 -3.51 -22.78 -7.71
C ASP A 208 -4.01 -21.45 -8.29
N ASN A 209 -3.42 -20.35 -7.91
CA ASN A 209 -3.84 -19.01 -8.35
C ASN A 209 -3.46 -18.65 -9.80
N LEU A 210 -2.85 -19.59 -10.53
CA LEU A 210 -2.33 -19.35 -11.88
C LEU A 210 -3.33 -19.63 -12.99
N GLN A 211 -4.47 -20.25 -12.68
CA GLN A 211 -5.46 -20.60 -13.68
C GLN A 211 -6.56 -19.53 -13.80
N GLY A 212 -6.55 -18.81 -14.91
CA GLY A 212 -7.76 -18.22 -15.49
C GLY A 212 -8.25 -16.87 -14.96
N ALA A 213 -7.50 -16.14 -14.19
CA ALA A 213 -7.99 -14.84 -13.69
C ALA A 213 -7.13 -13.67 -14.17
N GLY A 214 -7.77 -12.72 -14.80
CA GLY A 214 -7.15 -11.43 -15.10
C GLY A 214 -6.66 -10.73 -13.83
N LEU A 215 -5.71 -9.83 -13.99
CA LEU A 215 -5.01 -9.07 -12.92
C LEU A 215 -5.92 -8.40 -11.87
N LEU A 216 -7.21 -8.25 -12.17
CA LEU A 216 -8.15 -7.49 -11.34
C LEU A 216 -9.14 -8.34 -10.53
N SER A 217 -9.17 -9.64 -10.72
CA SER A 217 -10.21 -10.52 -10.13
C SER A 217 -9.82 -11.24 -8.84
N GLY A 218 -8.74 -10.84 -8.19
CA GLY A 218 -8.26 -11.51 -6.96
C GLY A 218 -7.74 -12.95 -7.17
N GLY A 219 -7.86 -13.45 -8.38
CA GLY A 219 -7.42 -14.80 -8.78
C GLY A 219 -8.37 -15.91 -8.31
N ALA A 220 -8.49 -16.95 -9.12
CA ALA A 220 -9.23 -18.14 -8.75
C ALA A 220 -8.69 -18.73 -7.43
N GLY A 221 -9.58 -19.19 -6.58
CA GLY A 221 -9.22 -19.90 -5.35
C GLY A 221 -8.75 -19.03 -4.18
N LEU A 222 -8.78 -17.69 -4.28
CA LEU A 222 -8.35 -16.82 -3.16
C LEU A 222 -9.18 -17.07 -1.90
N GLN A 223 -10.49 -17.17 -2.05
CA GLN A 223 -11.37 -17.44 -0.91
C GLN A 223 -11.09 -18.82 -0.30
N ALA A 224 -10.89 -19.83 -1.14
CA ALA A 224 -10.54 -21.17 -0.67
C ALA A 224 -9.20 -21.21 0.07
N ASP A 225 -8.20 -20.44 -0.40
CA ASP A 225 -6.94 -20.28 0.32
C ASP A 225 -7.14 -19.60 1.69
N PHE A 226 -8.01 -18.59 1.75
CA PHE A 226 -8.33 -17.95 3.04
C PHE A 226 -9.13 -18.83 3.98
N ASP A 227 -10.08 -19.61 3.47
CA ASP A 227 -10.98 -20.42 4.30
C ASP A 227 -10.24 -21.49 5.09
N ASN A 228 -9.20 -22.06 4.51
CA ASN A 228 -8.40 -23.12 5.14
C ASN A 228 -7.11 -22.61 5.80
N ALA A 229 -6.75 -21.34 5.64
CA ALA A 229 -5.58 -20.77 6.28
C ALA A 229 -5.79 -20.59 7.79
N TRP A 230 -4.81 -21.02 8.59
CA TRP A 230 -4.74 -20.68 10.03
C TRP A 230 -4.46 -19.19 10.20
N CYS A 231 -3.47 -18.67 9.51
CA CYS A 231 -3.21 -17.24 9.42
C CYS A 231 -2.68 -16.85 8.04
N VAL A 232 -2.69 -15.55 7.76
CA VAL A 232 -2.18 -14.99 6.51
C VAL A 232 -1.01 -14.07 6.83
N VAL A 233 0.11 -14.28 6.16
CA VAL A 233 1.29 -13.41 6.21
C VAL A 233 1.41 -12.70 4.87
N GLY A 234 1.35 -11.38 4.89
CA GLY A 234 1.41 -10.56 3.68
C GLY A 234 2.24 -9.29 3.90
N PHE A 235 2.51 -8.61 2.80
CA PHE A 235 3.25 -7.35 2.77
C PHE A 235 2.51 -6.31 1.96
N ASN A 236 2.45 -5.12 2.50
CA ASN A 236 1.95 -3.95 1.77
C ASN A 236 2.57 -2.66 2.32
#